data_6811dacefc3e697b0293c3d71dbad0ca
#
_entry.id   6811dacefc3e697b0293c3d71dbad0ca
#
_cell.length_a   1.000
_cell.length_b   1.000
_cell.length_c   1.000
_cell.angle_alpha   90.00
_cell.angle_beta   90.00
_cell.angle_gamma   90.00
#
_symmetry.space_group_name_H-M   'P 1'
#
loop_
_entity.id
_entity.type
_entity.pdbx_description
1 polymer ?
#
loop_
_entity_poly.entity_id
_entity_poly.type
_entity_poly.pdbx_seq_one_letter_code
_entity_poly.pdbx_strand_id
1 'polypeptide(L)'
;MRLAISAAALALLFAAVPSSGQTRAAEREAVRLAALDYVEGVYNVQPERIERSVHPTLVKRGFYKETAAGPYMESPMTYDQLVRLAGNWNKEKKRDISIKEVAVLDVLDQTAVAKVTANWGIDYMLLAKFDGRWKITQILWQSHPPKGTQ
;
A
#
# COMPACT_ATOMS: atom_id res chain seq x y z
N MET A 1 -60.13 -18.91 35.97
CA MET A 1 -58.94 -18.02 35.99
C MET A 1 -57.76 -18.80 35.38
N ARG A 2 -57.40 -18.55 34.10
CA ARG A 2 -56.35 -19.25 33.38
C ARG A 2 -55.18 -18.34 33.34
N LEU A 3 -54.01 -18.71 33.97
CA LEU A 3 -52.75 -18.02 33.85
C LEU A 3 -52.12 -18.41 32.52
N ALA A 4 -51.83 -17.41 31.67
CA ALA A 4 -51.02 -17.55 30.50
C ALA A 4 -49.55 -17.31 30.89
N ILE A 5 -48.71 -18.35 30.75
CA ILE A 5 -47.25 -18.25 30.93
C ILE A 5 -46.66 -17.89 29.57
N SER A 6 -46.22 -16.63 29.42
CA SER A 6 -45.47 -16.18 28.24
C SER A 6 -44.01 -16.62 28.37
N ALA A 7 -43.58 -17.53 27.53
CA ALA A 7 -42.17 -17.92 27.38
C ALA A 7 -41.48 -16.88 26.52
N ALA A 8 -40.61 -16.04 27.12
CA ALA A 8 -39.72 -15.17 26.40
C ALA A 8 -38.51 -15.98 25.89
N ALA A 9 -38.42 -16.19 24.59
CA ALA A 9 -37.26 -16.81 23.95
C ALA A 9 -36.10 -15.79 23.88
N LEU A 10 -35.07 -16.02 24.70
CA LEU A 10 -33.82 -15.25 24.68
C LEU A 10 -32.96 -15.76 23.51
N ALA A 11 -32.94 -15.03 22.40
CA ALA A 11 -32.05 -15.32 21.26
C ALA A 11 -30.60 -14.90 21.61
N LEU A 12 -29.75 -15.89 21.89
CA LEU A 12 -28.31 -15.69 22.03
C LEU A 12 -27.69 -15.45 20.63
N LEU A 13 -27.34 -14.20 20.34
CA LEU A 13 -26.52 -13.84 19.19
C LEU A 13 -25.08 -14.31 19.45
N PHE A 14 -24.71 -15.46 18.88
CA PHE A 14 -23.30 -15.87 18.80
C PHE A 14 -22.59 -15.00 17.76
N ALA A 15 -21.83 -14.00 18.19
CA ALA A 15 -20.87 -13.32 17.35
C ALA A 15 -19.73 -14.31 17.02
N ALA A 16 -19.64 -14.74 15.75
CA ALA A 16 -18.56 -15.62 15.29
C ALA A 16 -17.23 -14.87 15.41
N VAL A 17 -16.32 -15.36 16.25
CA VAL A 17 -14.93 -14.86 16.32
C VAL A 17 -14.22 -15.37 15.07
N PRO A 18 -13.62 -14.47 14.25
CA PRO A 18 -12.93 -14.89 13.04
C PRO A 18 -11.74 -15.80 13.38
N SER A 19 -11.54 -16.84 12.59
CA SER A 19 -10.37 -17.74 12.77
C SER A 19 -9.06 -16.98 12.52
N SER A 20 -7.95 -17.44 13.12
CA SER A 20 -6.62 -16.83 12.94
C SER A 20 -6.20 -16.76 11.46
N GLY A 21 -6.60 -17.72 10.64
CA GLY A 21 -6.36 -17.71 9.19
C GLY A 21 -7.13 -16.63 8.46
N GLN A 22 -8.39 -16.40 8.82
CA GLN A 22 -9.20 -15.31 8.25
C GLN A 22 -8.66 -13.93 8.64
N THR A 23 -8.21 -13.77 9.88
CA THR A 23 -7.58 -12.53 10.35
C THR A 23 -6.29 -12.25 9.56
N ARG A 24 -5.43 -13.25 9.35
CA ARG A 24 -4.18 -13.09 8.59
C ARG A 24 -4.43 -12.76 7.11
N ALA A 25 -5.42 -13.37 6.48
CA ALA A 25 -5.81 -13.06 5.10
C ALA A 25 -6.33 -11.62 4.97
N ALA A 26 -7.14 -11.16 5.92
CA ALA A 26 -7.65 -9.79 5.97
C ALA A 26 -6.51 -8.76 6.15
N GLU A 27 -5.51 -9.07 7.00
CA GLU A 27 -4.35 -8.19 7.19
C GLU A 27 -3.48 -8.11 5.92
N ARG A 28 -3.25 -9.23 5.24
CA ARG A 28 -2.54 -9.22 3.94
C ARG A 28 -3.27 -8.38 2.90
N GLU A 29 -4.58 -8.49 2.83
CA GLU A 29 -5.38 -7.67 1.91
C GLU A 29 -5.33 -6.19 2.28
N ALA A 30 -5.38 -5.82 3.55
CA ALA A 30 -5.25 -4.44 4.00
C ALA A 30 -3.87 -3.84 3.65
N VAL A 31 -2.79 -4.61 3.78
CA VAL A 31 -1.43 -4.22 3.32
C VAL A 31 -1.41 -4.05 1.80
N ARG A 32 -2.01 -4.98 1.06
CA ARG A 32 -2.10 -4.91 -0.41
C ARG A 32 -2.84 -3.65 -0.86
N LEU A 33 -3.96 -3.32 -0.21
CA LEU A 33 -4.75 -2.12 -0.51
C LEU A 33 -3.97 -0.83 -0.22
N ALA A 34 -3.19 -0.77 0.86
CA ALA A 34 -2.33 0.39 1.14
C ALA A 34 -1.26 0.58 0.06
N ALA A 35 -0.61 -0.49 -0.39
CA ALA A 35 0.36 -0.43 -1.49
C ALA A 35 -0.32 -0.11 -2.84
N LEU A 36 -1.53 -0.58 -3.07
CA LEU A 36 -2.32 -0.25 -4.26
C LEU A 36 -2.73 1.22 -4.27
N ASP A 37 -3.16 1.78 -3.12
CA ASP A 37 -3.46 3.20 -2.98
C ASP A 37 -2.26 4.08 -3.34
N TYR A 38 -1.05 3.67 -2.97
CA TYR A 38 0.16 4.39 -3.34
C TYR A 38 0.34 4.43 -4.87
N VAL A 39 0.38 3.30 -5.57
CA VAL A 39 0.65 3.28 -7.02
C VAL A 39 -0.48 3.93 -7.81
N GLU A 40 -1.72 3.68 -7.45
CA GLU A 40 -2.88 4.28 -8.12
C GLU A 40 -3.04 5.77 -7.80
N GLY A 41 -2.64 6.20 -6.60
CA GLY A 41 -2.58 7.62 -6.25
C GLY A 41 -1.68 8.41 -7.20
N VAL A 42 -0.50 7.86 -7.52
CA VAL A 42 0.43 8.46 -8.49
C VAL A 42 -0.12 8.36 -9.92
N TYR A 43 -0.61 7.19 -10.34
CA TYR A 43 -1.09 6.94 -11.71
C TYR A 43 -2.30 7.79 -12.08
N ASN A 44 -3.26 7.89 -11.16
CA ASN A 44 -4.55 8.52 -11.41
C ASN A 44 -4.61 9.99 -11.00
N VAL A 45 -3.47 10.55 -10.54
CA VAL A 45 -3.39 11.94 -10.06
C VAL A 45 -4.36 12.17 -8.88
N GLN A 46 -4.27 11.28 -7.88
CA GLN A 46 -5.12 11.25 -6.69
C GLN A 46 -4.26 11.35 -5.42
N PRO A 47 -3.72 12.53 -5.08
CA PRO A 47 -2.83 12.71 -3.92
C PRO A 47 -3.48 12.29 -2.59
N GLU A 48 -4.80 12.37 -2.46
CA GLU A 48 -5.55 11.91 -1.30
C GLU A 48 -5.38 10.40 -1.02
N ARG A 49 -5.05 9.60 -2.03
CA ARG A 49 -4.72 8.18 -1.84
C ARG A 49 -3.36 8.01 -1.19
N ILE A 50 -2.39 8.89 -1.50
CA ILE A 50 -1.09 8.93 -0.82
C ILE A 50 -1.30 9.30 0.65
N GLU A 51 -2.07 10.35 0.93
CA GLU A 51 -2.37 10.79 2.29
C GLU A 51 -3.03 9.70 3.13
N ARG A 52 -3.89 8.89 2.50
CA ARG A 52 -4.55 7.76 3.14
C ARG A 52 -3.62 6.59 3.42
N SER A 53 -2.67 6.28 2.54
CA SER A 53 -1.85 5.05 2.57
C SER A 53 -0.42 5.24 3.08
N VAL A 54 0.10 6.46 3.10
CA VAL A 54 1.48 6.76 3.49
C VAL A 54 1.50 7.51 4.83
N HIS A 55 2.46 7.18 5.69
CA HIS A 55 2.65 7.89 6.95
C HIS A 55 3.40 9.21 6.73
N PRO A 56 3.04 10.31 7.42
CA PRO A 56 3.70 11.62 7.25
C PRO A 56 5.21 11.63 7.53
N THR A 57 5.72 10.67 8.31
CA THR A 57 7.16 10.51 8.58
C THR A 57 7.87 9.63 7.54
N LEU A 58 7.32 9.50 6.34
CA LEU A 58 7.89 8.69 5.27
C LEU A 58 9.38 8.97 5.05
N VAL A 59 10.16 7.89 4.97
CA VAL A 59 11.53 7.90 4.43
C VAL A 59 11.49 7.22 3.06
N LYS A 60 11.62 8.00 1.99
CA LYS A 60 11.70 7.47 0.62
C LYS A 60 13.02 7.82 -0.02
N ARG A 61 13.66 6.79 -0.60
CA ARG A 61 14.92 6.90 -1.32
C ARG A 61 14.86 6.08 -2.59
N GLY A 62 15.37 6.62 -3.66
CA GLY A 62 15.39 5.96 -4.95
C GLY A 62 16.72 6.01 -5.65
N PHE A 63 16.87 5.12 -6.60
CA PHE A 63 18.02 5.04 -7.49
C PHE A 63 17.55 4.94 -8.94
N TYR A 64 17.97 5.86 -9.78
CA TYR A 64 17.60 5.87 -11.20
C TYR A 64 18.79 6.16 -12.07
N LYS A 65 18.69 5.82 -13.34
CA LYS A 65 19.66 6.15 -14.37
C LYS A 65 19.04 7.12 -15.37
N GLU A 66 19.76 8.17 -15.71
CA GLU A 66 19.35 9.08 -16.79
C GLU A 66 19.54 8.44 -18.17
N THR A 67 20.60 7.64 -18.30
CA THR A 67 20.88 6.85 -19.51
C THR A 67 21.19 5.41 -19.13
N ALA A 68 20.96 4.46 -20.04
CA ALA A 68 21.19 3.03 -19.78
C ALA A 68 22.64 2.73 -19.33
N ALA A 69 23.63 3.42 -19.88
CA ALA A 69 25.06 3.24 -19.57
C ALA A 69 25.56 4.12 -18.41
N GLY A 70 24.74 5.08 -17.94
CA GLY A 70 25.11 6.02 -16.88
C GLY A 70 25.15 5.40 -15.49
N PRO A 71 25.72 6.11 -14.50
CA PRO A 71 25.68 5.71 -13.11
C PRO A 71 24.25 5.81 -12.55
N TYR A 72 24.00 5.12 -11.44
CA TYR A 72 22.80 5.36 -10.66
C TYR A 72 22.89 6.70 -9.92
N MET A 73 21.85 7.48 -10.06
CA MET A 73 21.63 8.73 -9.32
C MET A 73 20.71 8.46 -8.14
N GLU A 74 20.96 9.10 -7.00
CA GLU A 74 20.11 9.00 -5.83
C GLU A 74 18.99 10.05 -5.87
N SER A 75 17.79 9.66 -5.45
CA SER A 75 16.60 10.53 -5.38
C SER A 75 15.89 10.36 -4.04
N PRO A 76 16.28 11.11 -3.00
CA PRO A 76 15.53 11.17 -1.76
C PRO A 76 14.23 11.95 -1.99
N MET A 77 13.16 11.58 -1.25
CA MET A 77 11.86 12.23 -1.34
C MET A 77 11.17 12.24 0.02
N THR A 78 10.65 13.39 0.43
CA THR A 78 9.80 13.54 1.62
C THR A 78 8.36 13.17 1.33
N TYR A 79 7.55 13.02 2.38
CA TYR A 79 6.11 12.82 2.28
C TYR A 79 5.43 13.92 1.43
N ASP A 80 5.69 15.20 1.73
CA ASP A 80 5.08 16.32 1.00
C ASP A 80 5.48 16.35 -0.48
N GLN A 81 6.73 15.96 -0.78
CA GLN A 81 7.18 15.84 -2.17
C GLN A 81 6.45 14.71 -2.90
N LEU A 82 6.18 13.60 -2.21
CA LEU A 82 5.42 12.47 -2.77
C LEU A 82 3.95 12.86 -3.05
N VAL A 83 3.30 13.56 -2.12
CA VAL A 83 1.93 14.06 -2.30
C VAL A 83 1.85 15.00 -3.51
N ARG A 84 2.80 15.95 -3.62
CA ARG A 84 2.88 16.83 -4.80
C ARG A 84 3.17 16.08 -6.09
N LEU A 85 4.05 15.08 -6.04
CA LEU A 85 4.33 14.21 -7.19
C LEU A 85 3.06 13.52 -7.66
N ALA A 86 2.29 12.91 -6.75
CA ALA A 86 1.06 12.22 -7.07
C ALA A 86 0.04 13.16 -7.76
N GLY A 87 -0.05 14.41 -7.33
CA GLY A 87 -0.93 15.41 -7.95
C GLY A 87 -0.49 15.87 -9.35
N ASN A 88 0.71 15.48 -9.82
CA ASN A 88 1.28 16.00 -11.08
C ASN A 88 1.84 14.92 -12.02
N TRP A 89 2.23 13.76 -11.53
CA TRP A 89 3.02 12.77 -12.28
C TRP A 89 2.40 12.38 -13.63
N ASN A 90 1.10 12.21 -13.70
CA ASN A 90 0.37 11.86 -14.93
C ASN A 90 -0.77 12.84 -15.24
N LYS A 91 -0.61 14.11 -14.89
CA LYS A 91 -1.65 15.14 -15.05
C LYS A 91 -2.15 15.27 -16.50
N GLU A 92 -1.27 15.08 -17.46
CA GLU A 92 -1.61 15.11 -18.89
C GLU A 92 -2.15 13.79 -19.43
N LYS A 93 -2.24 12.72 -18.60
CA LYS A 93 -2.69 11.38 -18.95
C LYS A 93 -1.93 10.74 -20.14
N LYS A 94 -0.67 11.11 -20.31
CA LYS A 94 0.19 10.64 -21.41
C LYS A 94 1.13 9.51 -21.00
N ARG A 95 1.27 9.23 -19.69
CA ARG A 95 2.18 8.19 -19.19
C ARG A 95 1.50 6.83 -19.28
N ASP A 96 2.29 5.83 -19.63
CA ASP A 96 1.86 4.43 -19.55
C ASP A 96 1.65 4.02 -18.08
N ILE A 97 0.51 3.47 -17.76
CA ILE A 97 0.12 2.98 -16.44
C ILE A 97 -0.25 1.48 -16.47
N SER A 98 0.13 0.78 -17.54
CA SER A 98 -0.18 -0.65 -17.74
C SER A 98 0.54 -1.55 -16.75
N ILE A 99 1.76 -1.18 -16.33
CA ILE A 99 2.54 -1.96 -15.37
C ILE A 99 2.10 -1.59 -13.95
N LYS A 100 1.38 -2.49 -13.32
CA LYS A 100 0.92 -2.34 -11.93
C LYS A 100 0.78 -3.71 -11.28
N GLU A 101 1.77 -4.08 -10.48
CA GLU A 101 1.75 -5.32 -9.71
C GLU A 101 2.04 -5.00 -8.24
N VAL A 102 1.27 -5.59 -7.33
CA VAL A 102 1.46 -5.47 -5.89
C VAL A 102 1.62 -6.86 -5.30
N ALA A 103 2.78 -7.13 -4.72
CA ALA A 103 3.09 -8.35 -3.99
C ALA A 103 3.27 -8.04 -2.50
N VAL A 104 2.46 -8.65 -1.65
CA VAL A 104 2.68 -8.62 -0.20
C VAL A 104 3.65 -9.75 0.14
N LEU A 105 4.82 -9.41 0.66
CA LEU A 105 5.89 -10.37 0.91
C LEU A 105 5.72 -11.00 2.29
N ASP A 106 5.53 -10.17 3.33
CA ASP A 106 5.32 -10.66 4.70
C ASP A 106 4.37 -9.73 5.47
N VAL A 107 3.63 -10.29 6.44
CA VAL A 107 2.74 -9.55 7.33
C VAL A 107 2.78 -10.17 8.71
N LEU A 108 3.17 -9.36 9.68
CA LEU A 108 3.03 -9.62 11.11
C LEU A 108 1.83 -8.83 11.66
N ASP A 109 1.66 -8.80 12.95
CA ASP A 109 0.55 -8.08 13.62
C ASP A 109 0.69 -6.55 13.56
N GLN A 110 1.93 -6.02 13.52
CA GLN A 110 2.23 -4.59 13.55
C GLN A 110 3.07 -4.09 12.37
N THR A 111 3.78 -4.97 11.67
CA THR A 111 4.67 -4.61 10.56
C THR A 111 4.46 -5.50 9.34
N ALA A 112 4.72 -4.97 8.15
CA ALA A 112 4.60 -5.70 6.90
C ALA A 112 5.62 -5.25 5.86
N VAL A 113 5.84 -6.11 4.87
CA VAL A 113 6.69 -5.83 3.70
C VAL A 113 5.89 -6.08 2.42
N ALA A 114 5.94 -5.12 1.51
CA ALA A 114 5.34 -5.23 0.19
C ALA A 114 6.32 -4.80 -0.91
N LYS A 115 6.04 -5.24 -2.14
CA LYS A 115 6.75 -4.84 -3.35
C LYS A 115 5.73 -4.34 -4.36
N VAL A 116 5.99 -3.20 -4.96
CA VAL A 116 5.22 -2.67 -6.09
C VAL A 116 6.12 -2.65 -7.32
N THR A 117 5.64 -3.24 -8.43
CA THR A 117 6.23 -3.07 -9.75
C THR A 117 5.34 -2.10 -10.52
N ALA A 118 5.91 -0.97 -10.92
CA ALA A 118 5.21 0.11 -11.59
C ALA A 118 5.97 0.56 -12.84
N ASN A 119 5.39 1.45 -13.63
CA ASN A 119 6.03 1.96 -14.85
C ASN A 119 7.39 2.64 -14.58
N TRP A 120 7.53 3.31 -13.44
CA TRP A 120 8.80 3.97 -13.06
C TRP A 120 9.88 3.01 -12.55
N GLY A 121 9.53 1.80 -12.14
CA GLY A 121 10.48 0.85 -11.54
C GLY A 121 9.85 -0.02 -10.46
N ILE A 122 10.65 -0.40 -9.49
CA ILE A 122 10.30 -1.30 -8.40
C ILE A 122 10.45 -0.57 -7.08
N ASP A 123 9.39 -0.55 -6.27
CA ASP A 123 9.38 -0.03 -4.90
C ASP A 123 9.33 -1.19 -3.90
N TYR A 124 10.28 -1.24 -2.97
CA TYR A 124 10.24 -2.07 -1.78
C TYR A 124 9.72 -1.22 -0.62
N MET A 125 8.67 -1.69 0.04
CA MET A 125 7.92 -0.93 1.03
C MET A 125 7.93 -1.61 2.38
N LEU A 126 8.19 -0.85 3.45
CA LEU A 126 7.93 -1.24 4.82
C LEU A 126 6.69 -0.50 5.31
N LEU A 127 5.77 -1.26 5.90
CA LEU A 127 4.52 -0.74 6.42
C LEU A 127 4.43 -1.01 7.93
N ALA A 128 3.73 -0.14 8.63
CA ALA A 128 3.36 -0.35 10.02
C ALA A 128 1.88 -0.01 10.23
N LYS A 129 1.28 -0.57 11.28
CA LYS A 129 -0.10 -0.34 11.63
C LYS A 129 -0.20 0.80 12.66
N PHE A 130 -0.98 1.84 12.32
CA PHE A 130 -1.29 2.99 13.18
C PHE A 130 -2.80 3.07 13.34
N ASP A 131 -3.29 3.05 14.56
CA ASP A 131 -4.72 3.11 14.88
C ASP A 131 -5.55 2.10 14.05
N GLY A 132 -5.03 0.87 13.93
CA GLY A 132 -5.66 -0.21 13.17
C GLY A 132 -5.54 -0.10 11.64
N ARG A 133 -4.80 0.88 11.10
CA ARG A 133 -4.64 1.11 9.66
C ARG A 133 -3.19 0.92 9.22
N TRP A 134 -2.99 0.20 8.14
CA TRP A 134 -1.68 0.03 7.53
C TRP A 134 -1.24 1.30 6.80
N LYS A 135 -0.03 1.77 7.12
CA LYS A 135 0.61 2.93 6.49
C LYS A 135 2.02 2.58 6.02
N ILE A 136 2.38 3.04 4.83
CA ILE A 136 3.74 2.91 4.30
C ILE A 136 4.64 3.91 5.05
N THR A 137 5.69 3.42 5.69
CA THR A 137 6.65 4.23 6.47
C THR A 137 7.97 4.42 5.76
N GLN A 138 8.39 3.42 4.93
CA GLN A 138 9.64 3.49 4.18
C GLN A 138 9.46 2.94 2.78
N ILE A 139 10.13 3.56 1.83
CA ILE A 139 10.20 3.10 0.43
C ILE A 139 11.64 3.18 -0.04
N LEU A 140 12.18 2.06 -0.50
CA LEU A 140 13.40 2.00 -1.29
C LEU A 140 13.02 1.60 -2.71
N TRP A 141 13.29 2.46 -3.70
CA TRP A 141 12.90 2.18 -5.07
C TRP A 141 14.08 2.27 -6.05
N GLN A 142 13.94 1.58 -7.16
CA GLN A 142 14.89 1.65 -8.26
C GLN A 142 14.13 1.70 -9.60
N SER A 143 14.63 2.49 -10.55
CA SER A 143 14.16 2.41 -11.94
C SER A 143 14.40 1.01 -12.50
N HIS A 144 13.60 0.60 -13.50
CA HIS A 144 13.80 -0.72 -14.12
C HIS A 144 15.25 -0.89 -14.56
N PRO A 145 15.89 -2.04 -14.26
CA PRO A 145 17.23 -2.34 -14.78
C PRO A 145 17.25 -2.26 -16.31
N PRO A 146 18.36 -1.83 -16.94
CA PRO A 146 18.48 -1.91 -18.38
C PRO A 146 18.24 -3.33 -18.89
N LYS A 147 17.55 -3.47 -20.03
CA LYS A 147 17.32 -4.79 -20.65
C LYS A 147 18.64 -5.50 -20.90
N GLY A 148 18.78 -6.73 -20.42
CA GLY A 148 19.99 -7.55 -20.59
C GLY A 148 20.94 -7.63 -19.39
N THR A 149 20.58 -7.08 -18.23
CA THR A 149 21.38 -7.11 -16.98
C THR A 149 20.85 -8.08 -15.91
N GLN A 150 19.98 -9.01 -16.26
CA GLN A 150 19.52 -10.11 -15.39
C GLN A 150 20.07 -11.43 -15.86
#